data_3c096e09000e997239dd161d2f28167d
#
_entry.id   3c096e09000e997239dd161d2f28167d
#
_cell.length_a   1.000
_cell.length_b   1.000
_cell.length_c   1.000
_cell.angle_alpha   90.00
_cell.angle_beta   90.00
_cell.angle_gamma   90.00
#
_symmetry.space_group_name_H-M   'P 1'
#
loop_
_entity.id
_entity.type
_entity.pdbx_description
1 polymer ?
#
loop_
_entity_poly.entity_id
_entity_poly.type
_entity_poly.pdbx_seq_one_letter_code
_entity_poly.pdbx_strand_id
1 'polypeptide(L)'
;MIMAVVLATVGIQVFHAQNSRPLDIQGLFTLIDTNNSSVSVSKTGIEAARHDVEAAKSQRLPDINAQLSASFIGNALLTDRDFSEVHGLHSPHFGNQLIVDASQTIYSGGALTAGIKMSELGLEKAGIASDLTIQQQRFLALSQYLDLEKIANREQVVKSNIELTKKIISDIEARHRQGVALKNDITRYELQMQTLQLELTKLRNQRAIVNHQLCVSLGIATSDSIVPTEHVADKTFARDAQAQWQSAAMSSPTLRMASVDEQMVGQKEKLAKSELLPKVA
;
A
#
# COMPACT_ATOMS: atom_id res chain seq x y z
N MET A 1 32.48 -47.34 -27.01
CA MET A 1 31.01 -47.54 -27.04
C MET A 1 30.44 -46.62 -25.99
N ILE A 2 30.12 -45.38 -26.39
CA ILE A 2 29.66 -44.30 -25.50
C ILE A 2 28.15 -44.22 -25.70
N MET A 3 27.41 -44.53 -24.63
CA MET A 3 25.93 -44.51 -24.62
C MET A 3 25.48 -43.12 -24.20
N ALA A 4 24.92 -42.33 -25.12
CA ALA A 4 24.35 -41.03 -24.86
C ALA A 4 22.95 -41.20 -24.29
N VAL A 5 22.75 -40.80 -23.04
CA VAL A 5 21.43 -40.72 -22.39
C VAL A 5 20.81 -39.38 -22.77
N VAL A 6 19.80 -39.40 -23.62
CA VAL A 6 18.93 -38.26 -23.93
C VAL A 6 17.89 -38.11 -22.82
N LEU A 7 18.08 -37.14 -21.94
CA LEU A 7 17.04 -36.69 -20.99
C LEU A 7 15.99 -35.89 -21.72
N ALA A 8 14.85 -36.50 -22.00
CA ALA A 8 13.65 -35.78 -22.45
C ALA A 8 13.03 -35.04 -21.27
N THR A 9 13.26 -33.72 -21.18
CA THR A 9 12.53 -32.83 -20.27
C THR A 9 11.11 -32.64 -20.79
N VAL A 10 10.17 -33.42 -20.28
CA VAL A 10 8.73 -33.16 -20.46
C VAL A 10 8.40 -31.90 -19.67
N GLY A 11 8.32 -30.77 -20.36
CA GLY A 11 7.79 -29.53 -19.81
C GLY A 11 6.33 -29.73 -19.43
N ILE A 12 6.06 -29.87 -18.14
CA ILE A 12 4.68 -29.82 -17.61
C ILE A 12 4.18 -28.41 -17.81
N GLN A 13 3.42 -28.20 -18.89
CA GLN A 13 2.62 -27.00 -19.08
C GLN A 13 1.51 -27.04 -18.04
N VAL A 14 1.69 -26.33 -16.94
CA VAL A 14 0.63 -26.11 -15.95
C VAL A 14 -0.39 -25.19 -16.62
N PHE A 15 -1.43 -25.78 -17.21
CA PHE A 15 -2.63 -25.06 -17.60
C PHE A 15 -3.27 -24.52 -16.33
N HIS A 16 -3.02 -23.25 -16.02
CA HIS A 16 -3.80 -22.53 -15.02
C HIS A 16 -5.22 -22.40 -15.58
N ALA A 17 -6.11 -23.28 -15.14
CA ALA A 17 -7.54 -23.09 -15.37
C ALA A 17 -7.90 -21.73 -14.75
N GLN A 18 -8.43 -20.80 -15.57
CA GLN A 18 -8.99 -19.55 -15.07
C GLN A 18 -10.18 -19.91 -14.17
N ASN A 19 -9.95 -19.91 -12.85
CA ASN A 19 -11.02 -20.11 -11.90
C ASN A 19 -11.92 -18.88 -11.91
N SER A 20 -13.16 -19.05 -12.38
CA SER A 20 -14.20 -18.05 -12.25
C SER A 20 -14.56 -17.93 -10.77
N ARG A 21 -14.28 -16.79 -10.17
CA ARG A 21 -14.54 -16.51 -8.76
C ARG A 21 -15.70 -15.54 -8.62
N PRO A 22 -16.90 -16.02 -8.26
CA PRO A 22 -18.00 -15.14 -7.92
C PRO A 22 -17.63 -14.37 -6.64
N LEU A 23 -17.81 -13.06 -6.63
CA LEU A 23 -17.46 -12.20 -5.52
C LEU A 23 -18.58 -11.18 -5.29
N ASP A 24 -19.01 -11.05 -4.04
CA ASP A 24 -19.92 -10.02 -3.58
C ASP A 24 -19.14 -8.85 -2.94
N ILE A 25 -19.81 -7.74 -2.66
CA ILE A 25 -19.19 -6.53 -2.11
C ILE A 25 -18.65 -6.78 -0.70
N GLN A 26 -19.33 -7.60 0.09
CA GLN A 26 -18.88 -7.90 1.45
C GLN A 26 -17.59 -8.76 1.43
N GLY A 27 -17.55 -9.76 0.57
CA GLY A 27 -16.35 -10.57 0.35
C GLY A 27 -15.18 -9.75 -0.20
N LEU A 28 -15.47 -8.77 -1.08
CA LEU A 28 -14.50 -7.82 -1.59
C LEU A 28 -13.83 -7.06 -0.43
N PHE A 29 -14.61 -6.47 0.48
CA PHE A 29 -14.07 -5.73 1.62
C PHE A 29 -13.29 -6.61 2.58
N THR A 30 -13.76 -7.83 2.83
CA THR A 30 -13.06 -8.80 3.67
C THR A 30 -11.69 -9.14 3.11
N LEU A 31 -11.58 -9.37 1.79
CA LEU A 31 -10.30 -9.65 1.14
C LEU A 31 -9.35 -8.45 1.20
N ILE A 32 -9.84 -7.22 1.03
CA ILE A 32 -9.03 -6.01 1.19
C ILE A 32 -8.46 -5.93 2.60
N ASP A 33 -9.30 -6.11 3.61
CA ASP A 33 -8.89 -5.96 5.01
C ASP A 33 -7.86 -7.00 5.46
N THR A 34 -7.88 -8.19 4.82
CA THR A 34 -7.00 -9.32 5.20
C THR A 34 -5.75 -9.42 4.33
N ASN A 35 -5.87 -9.22 3.02
CA ASN A 35 -4.81 -9.61 2.07
C ASN A 35 -4.14 -8.42 1.39
N ASN A 36 -4.73 -7.21 1.45
CA ASN A 36 -4.15 -6.06 0.76
C ASN A 36 -2.82 -5.64 1.40
N SER A 37 -1.77 -5.54 0.59
CA SER A 37 -0.43 -5.19 1.05
C SER A 37 -0.36 -3.80 1.68
N SER A 38 -1.07 -2.80 1.15
CA SER A 38 -1.09 -1.44 1.71
C SER A 38 -1.74 -1.41 3.08
N VAL A 39 -2.81 -2.21 3.28
CA VAL A 39 -3.46 -2.38 4.58
C VAL A 39 -2.51 -3.08 5.56
N SER A 40 -1.81 -4.12 5.13
CA SER A 40 -0.82 -4.80 5.96
C SER A 40 0.31 -3.86 6.39
N VAL A 41 0.87 -3.07 5.47
CA VAL A 41 1.90 -2.07 5.78
C VAL A 41 1.38 -1.03 6.77
N SER A 42 0.14 -0.55 6.63
CA SER A 42 -0.43 0.43 7.57
C SER A 42 -0.59 -0.14 8.98
N LYS A 43 -0.98 -1.42 9.10
CA LYS A 43 -1.05 -2.12 10.39
C LYS A 43 0.34 -2.29 11.04
N THR A 44 1.36 -2.65 10.26
CA THR A 44 2.75 -2.70 10.74
C THR A 44 3.23 -1.31 11.18
N GLY A 45 2.78 -0.23 10.52
CA GLY A 45 3.04 1.15 10.94
C GLY A 45 2.49 1.47 12.33
N ILE A 46 1.33 0.92 12.70
CA ILE A 46 0.78 1.07 14.07
C ILE A 46 1.69 0.37 15.08
N GLU A 47 2.16 -0.85 14.79
CA GLU A 47 3.08 -1.57 15.67
C GLU A 47 4.41 -0.83 15.83
N ALA A 48 4.95 -0.26 14.76
CA ALA A 48 6.14 0.58 14.83
C ALA A 48 5.91 1.80 15.75
N ALA A 49 4.81 2.53 15.57
CA ALA A 49 4.47 3.66 16.43
C ALA A 49 4.23 3.25 17.89
N ARG A 50 3.76 2.02 18.15
CA ARG A 50 3.66 1.49 19.51
C ARG A 50 5.04 1.31 20.16
N HIS A 51 6.00 0.75 19.42
CA HIS A 51 7.38 0.63 19.90
C HIS A 51 8.05 2.00 20.09
N ASP A 52 7.71 3.00 19.26
CA ASP A 52 8.18 4.38 19.49
C ASP A 52 7.67 4.95 20.82
N VAL A 53 6.44 4.63 21.23
CA VAL A 53 5.91 5.00 22.56
C VAL A 53 6.66 4.29 23.68
N GLU A 54 6.95 3.00 23.53
CA GLU A 54 7.74 2.23 24.50
C GLU A 54 9.16 2.79 24.61
N ALA A 55 9.80 3.10 23.48
CA ALA A 55 11.12 3.74 23.44
C ALA A 55 11.11 5.13 24.07
N ALA A 56 10.07 5.95 23.85
CA ALA A 56 9.93 7.23 24.50
C ALA A 56 9.74 7.08 26.03
N LYS A 57 8.99 6.09 26.47
CA LYS A 57 8.80 5.80 27.90
C LYS A 57 10.07 5.26 28.57
N SER A 58 10.91 4.51 27.86
CA SER A 58 12.17 3.99 28.39
C SER A 58 13.18 5.09 28.73
N GLN A 59 13.05 6.28 28.12
CA GLN A 59 13.89 7.46 28.47
C GLN A 59 13.70 7.94 29.92
N ARG A 60 12.70 7.40 30.65
CA ARG A 60 12.54 7.60 32.11
C ARG A 60 13.45 6.70 32.93
N LEU A 61 14.00 5.65 32.32
CA LEU A 61 14.87 4.69 33.00
C LEU A 61 16.32 5.18 32.98
N PRO A 62 17.18 4.70 33.89
CA PRO A 62 18.60 4.99 33.82
C PRO A 62 19.20 4.45 32.53
N ASP A 63 20.08 5.25 31.93
CA ASP A 63 20.93 4.84 30.83
C ASP A 63 22.25 4.32 31.39
N ILE A 64 22.57 3.05 31.13
CA ILE A 64 23.75 2.38 31.64
C ILE A 64 24.65 2.02 30.46
N ASN A 65 25.82 2.64 30.40
CA ASN A 65 26.83 2.43 29.39
C ASN A 65 28.04 1.70 29.98
N ALA A 66 28.55 0.70 29.28
CA ALA A 66 29.79 0.03 29.59
C ALA A 66 30.73 0.12 28.38
N GLN A 67 31.88 0.73 28.57
CA GLN A 67 32.89 0.92 27.53
C GLN A 67 34.19 0.23 27.93
N LEU A 68 34.67 -0.68 27.12
CA LEU A 68 35.99 -1.26 27.21
C LEU A 68 36.87 -0.71 26.09
N SER A 69 37.97 -0.07 26.41
CA SER A 69 38.95 0.37 25.43
C SER A 69 40.31 -0.27 25.69
N ALA A 70 40.99 -0.63 24.64
CA ALA A 70 42.39 -1.08 24.64
C ALA A 70 43.18 -0.16 23.70
N SER A 71 44.29 0.36 24.18
CA SER A 71 45.16 1.21 23.38
C SER A 71 46.60 0.71 23.40
N PHE A 72 47.24 0.82 22.26
CA PHE A 72 48.67 0.60 22.14
C PHE A 72 49.36 1.95 21.83
N ILE A 73 50.19 2.43 22.72
CA ILE A 73 50.86 3.72 22.62
C ILE A 73 52.34 3.47 22.43
N GLY A 74 52.94 4.09 21.43
CA GLY A 74 54.38 4.07 21.24
C GLY A 74 55.15 4.94 22.26
N ASN A 75 56.49 4.87 22.25
CA ASN A 75 57.29 5.76 23.08
C ASN A 75 57.01 7.23 22.74
N ALA A 76 56.88 8.06 23.75
CA ALA A 76 56.78 9.50 23.57
C ALA A 76 58.15 10.12 23.34
N LEU A 77 58.22 11.07 22.41
CA LEU A 77 59.41 11.90 22.19
C LEU A 77 59.10 13.32 22.72
N LEU A 78 59.96 13.77 23.62
CA LEU A 78 59.94 15.16 24.08
C LEU A 78 61.00 15.92 23.30
N THR A 79 60.61 17.02 22.68
CA THR A 79 61.54 17.89 21.97
C THR A 79 61.45 19.32 22.55
N ASP A 80 62.58 20.02 22.60
CA ASP A 80 62.57 21.43 22.89
C ASP A 80 61.87 22.21 21.76
N ARG A 81 61.52 23.45 22.04
CA ARG A 81 60.79 24.31 21.12
C ARG A 81 61.52 24.57 19.80
N ASP A 82 62.84 24.46 19.80
CA ASP A 82 63.74 24.63 18.66
C ASP A 82 64.16 23.28 18.02
N PHE A 83 63.62 22.14 18.52
CA PHE A 83 63.95 20.79 18.09
C PHE A 83 65.43 20.40 18.25
N SER A 84 66.18 21.13 19.08
CA SER A 84 67.61 20.92 19.29
C SER A 84 67.93 19.68 20.16
N GLU A 85 67.06 19.35 21.10
CA GLU A 85 67.17 18.18 21.96
C GLU A 85 65.95 17.27 21.87
N VAL A 86 66.15 15.98 21.70
CA VAL A 86 65.08 14.97 21.62
C VAL A 86 65.32 13.95 22.74
N HIS A 87 64.40 13.94 23.70
CA HIS A 87 64.41 12.95 24.77
C HIS A 87 63.32 11.90 24.56
N GLY A 88 63.70 10.61 24.48
CA GLY A 88 62.74 9.49 24.44
C GLY A 88 62.21 9.21 25.85
N LEU A 89 60.89 9.31 26.03
CA LEU A 89 60.22 8.86 27.24
C LEU A 89 59.67 7.46 27.05
N HIS A 90 60.10 6.58 27.92
CA HIS A 90 59.56 5.22 27.94
C HIS A 90 58.14 5.27 28.56
N SER A 91 57.14 4.91 27.77
CA SER A 91 55.74 4.88 28.20
C SER A 91 55.24 3.41 28.18
N PRO A 92 54.34 3.04 29.08
CA PRO A 92 53.65 1.75 28.96
C PRO A 92 52.98 1.61 27.59
N HIS A 93 53.35 0.55 26.85
CA HIS A 93 52.87 0.38 25.48
C HIS A 93 51.43 -0.08 25.41
N PHE A 94 50.90 -0.66 26.47
CA PHE A 94 49.53 -1.21 26.50
C PHE A 94 48.73 -0.50 27.61
N GLY A 95 47.65 0.14 27.22
CA GLY A 95 46.64 0.69 28.12
C GLY A 95 45.31 -0.02 27.95
N ASN A 96 44.66 -0.37 29.02
CA ASN A 96 43.29 -0.83 29.03
C ASN A 96 42.46 0.01 29.99
N GLN A 97 41.19 0.26 29.62
CA GLN A 97 40.28 1.03 30.44
C GLN A 97 38.88 0.43 30.32
N LEU A 98 38.27 0.16 31.46
CA LEU A 98 36.87 -0.17 31.58
C LEU A 98 36.16 0.97 32.29
N ILE A 99 35.19 1.58 31.63
CA ILE A 99 34.31 2.60 32.19
C ILE A 99 32.90 2.04 32.24
N VAL A 100 32.25 2.17 33.37
CA VAL A 100 30.82 1.90 33.51
C VAL A 100 30.22 3.18 34.08
N ASP A 101 29.32 3.80 33.31
CA ASP A 101 28.57 4.97 33.73
C ASP A 101 27.08 4.70 33.74
N ALA A 102 26.36 5.28 34.66
CA ALA A 102 24.91 5.25 34.75
C ALA A 102 24.42 6.69 34.93
N SER A 103 23.52 7.11 34.03
CA SER A 103 22.90 8.43 34.08
C SER A 103 21.40 8.35 34.04
N GLN A 104 20.70 9.17 34.78
CA GLN A 104 19.24 9.22 34.76
C GLN A 104 18.77 10.66 34.84
N THR A 105 17.92 11.07 33.90
CA THR A 105 17.25 12.35 33.94
C THR A 105 16.23 12.41 35.05
N ILE A 106 16.44 13.22 36.07
CA ILE A 106 15.51 13.43 37.19
C ILE A 106 14.49 14.52 36.86
N TYR A 107 14.96 15.58 36.20
CA TYR A 107 14.13 16.70 35.79
C TYR A 107 14.59 17.28 34.47
N SER A 108 13.68 17.51 33.54
CA SER A 108 13.94 18.04 32.20
C SER A 108 12.98 19.18 31.79
N GLY A 109 12.47 19.95 32.78
CA GLY A 109 11.53 21.03 32.49
C GLY A 109 10.22 20.58 31.84
N GLY A 110 9.85 19.27 31.95
CA GLY A 110 8.69 18.70 31.29
C GLY A 110 8.94 18.17 29.88
N ALA A 111 10.17 18.29 29.34
CA ALA A 111 10.52 17.81 28.00
C ALA A 111 10.21 16.33 27.82
N LEU A 112 10.60 15.49 28.78
CA LEU A 112 10.37 14.03 28.73
C LEU A 112 8.88 13.68 28.67
N THR A 113 8.06 14.36 29.49
CA THR A 113 6.61 14.14 29.50
C THR A 113 5.96 14.58 28.18
N ALA A 114 6.37 15.75 27.64
CA ALA A 114 5.90 16.24 26.36
C ALA A 114 6.33 15.32 25.20
N GLY A 115 7.57 14.81 25.23
CA GLY A 115 8.09 13.84 24.25
C GLY A 115 7.28 12.53 24.24
N ILE A 116 7.04 11.95 25.42
CA ILE A 116 6.20 10.74 25.54
C ILE A 116 4.79 11.01 25.00
N LYS A 117 4.18 12.16 25.34
CA LYS A 117 2.85 12.51 24.85
C LYS A 117 2.81 12.70 23.34
N MET A 118 3.88 13.24 22.75
CA MET A 118 4.02 13.32 21.28
C MET A 118 4.07 11.94 20.64
N SER A 119 4.80 10.99 21.22
CA SER A 119 4.83 9.60 20.70
C SER A 119 3.46 8.92 20.83
N GLU A 120 2.73 9.14 21.93
CA GLU A 120 1.35 8.63 22.10
C GLU A 120 0.39 9.21 21.05
N LEU A 121 0.48 10.52 20.75
CA LEU A 121 -0.27 11.15 19.67
C LEU A 121 0.18 10.64 18.30
N GLY A 122 1.46 10.31 18.14
CA GLY A 122 1.98 9.65 16.94
C GLY A 122 1.36 8.27 16.71
N LEU A 123 1.18 7.47 17.77
CA LEU A 123 0.48 6.18 17.72
C LEU A 123 -1.00 6.37 17.35
N GLU A 124 -1.69 7.34 17.94
CA GLU A 124 -3.07 7.66 17.59
C GLU A 124 -3.18 8.06 16.11
N LYS A 125 -2.28 8.91 15.63
CA LYS A 125 -2.19 9.33 14.23
C LYS A 125 -1.95 8.15 13.29
N ALA A 126 -1.08 7.20 13.65
CA ALA A 126 -0.84 5.99 12.87
C ALA A 126 -2.11 5.12 12.76
N GLY A 127 -2.90 5.02 13.83
CA GLY A 127 -4.20 4.35 13.81
C GLY A 127 -5.17 5.01 12.83
N ILE A 128 -5.32 6.33 12.89
CA ILE A 128 -6.20 7.08 11.99
C ILE A 128 -5.72 6.98 10.53
N ALA A 129 -4.41 7.00 10.29
CA ALA A 129 -3.83 6.83 8.95
C ALA A 129 -4.12 5.43 8.40
N SER A 130 -4.10 4.40 9.23
CA SER A 130 -4.51 3.04 8.84
C SER A 130 -5.99 2.97 8.47
N ASP A 131 -6.89 3.58 9.26
CA ASP A 131 -8.31 3.67 8.93
C ASP A 131 -8.53 4.35 7.56
N LEU A 132 -7.80 5.44 7.30
CA LEU A 132 -7.86 6.15 6.02
C LEU A 132 -7.37 5.26 4.87
N THR A 133 -6.27 4.54 5.08
CA THR A 133 -5.75 3.60 4.08
C THR A 133 -6.76 2.51 3.74
N ILE A 134 -7.38 1.90 4.75
CA ILE A 134 -8.43 0.88 4.55
C ILE A 134 -9.59 1.44 3.73
N GLN A 135 -10.09 2.64 4.07
CA GLN A 135 -11.17 3.28 3.32
C GLN A 135 -10.80 3.56 1.87
N GLN A 136 -9.58 4.04 1.62
CA GLN A 136 -9.08 4.30 0.27
C GLN A 136 -8.96 3.01 -0.55
N GLN A 137 -8.43 1.94 0.04
CA GLN A 137 -8.29 0.66 -0.65
C GLN A 137 -9.65 0.00 -0.93
N ARG A 138 -10.61 0.08 0.00
CA ARG A 138 -11.98 -0.38 -0.22
C ARG A 138 -12.67 0.40 -1.34
N PHE A 139 -12.50 1.73 -1.36
CA PHE A 139 -13.05 2.58 -2.42
C PHE A 139 -12.47 2.25 -3.80
N LEU A 140 -11.14 2.08 -3.89
CA LEU A 140 -10.47 1.71 -5.14
C LEU A 140 -10.95 0.34 -5.64
N ALA A 141 -10.99 -0.67 -4.76
CA ALA A 141 -11.44 -2.01 -5.13
C ALA A 141 -12.92 -2.03 -5.54
N LEU A 142 -13.78 -1.27 -4.86
CA LEU A 142 -15.20 -1.13 -5.23
C LEU A 142 -15.35 -0.47 -6.61
N SER A 143 -14.57 0.58 -6.89
CA SER A 143 -14.57 1.21 -8.21
C SER A 143 -14.19 0.22 -9.31
N GLN A 144 -13.13 -0.56 -9.13
CA GLN A 144 -12.70 -1.59 -10.08
C GLN A 144 -13.74 -2.71 -10.24
N TYR A 145 -14.40 -3.11 -9.15
CA TYR A 145 -15.48 -4.10 -9.16
C TYR A 145 -16.68 -3.62 -10.00
N LEU A 146 -17.11 -2.37 -9.82
CA LEU A 146 -18.18 -1.75 -10.58
C LEU A 146 -17.81 -1.57 -12.06
N ASP A 147 -16.54 -1.27 -12.35
CA ASP A 147 -16.05 -1.20 -13.73
C ASP A 147 -16.11 -2.58 -14.41
N LEU A 148 -15.78 -3.69 -13.70
CA LEU A 148 -15.93 -5.04 -14.23
C LEU A 148 -17.41 -5.36 -14.56
N GLU A 149 -18.34 -5.01 -13.68
CA GLU A 149 -19.78 -5.19 -13.92
C GLU A 149 -20.23 -4.40 -15.17
N LYS A 150 -19.84 -3.12 -15.24
CA LYS A 150 -20.16 -2.25 -16.38
C LYS A 150 -19.61 -2.80 -17.71
N ILE A 151 -18.36 -3.27 -17.70
CA ILE A 151 -17.74 -3.85 -18.89
C ILE A 151 -18.47 -5.14 -19.29
N ALA A 152 -18.81 -6.03 -18.33
CA ALA A 152 -19.55 -7.25 -18.61
C ALA A 152 -20.92 -6.98 -19.24
N ASN A 153 -21.67 -6.00 -18.73
CA ASN A 153 -22.95 -5.57 -19.28
C ASN A 153 -22.77 -5.03 -20.72
N ARG A 154 -21.75 -4.21 -20.95
CA ARG A 154 -21.46 -3.68 -22.29
C ARG A 154 -21.02 -4.75 -23.27
N GLU A 155 -20.23 -5.74 -22.85
CA GLU A 155 -19.91 -6.91 -23.67
C GLU A 155 -21.17 -7.66 -24.12
N GLN A 156 -22.14 -7.83 -23.22
CA GLN A 156 -23.40 -8.51 -23.55
C GLN A 156 -24.20 -7.73 -24.60
N VAL A 157 -24.30 -6.41 -24.47
CA VAL A 157 -24.97 -5.56 -25.47
C VAL A 157 -24.29 -5.64 -26.82
N VAL A 158 -22.95 -5.54 -26.87
CA VAL A 158 -22.20 -5.63 -28.13
C VAL A 158 -22.35 -7.01 -28.78
N LYS A 159 -22.32 -8.09 -27.99
CA LYS A 159 -22.59 -9.46 -28.49
C LYS A 159 -23.97 -9.57 -29.12
N SER A 160 -25.01 -9.05 -28.46
CA SER A 160 -26.37 -9.02 -29.00
C SER A 160 -26.46 -8.24 -30.31
N ASN A 161 -25.73 -7.08 -30.41
CA ASN A 161 -25.70 -6.30 -31.65
C ASN A 161 -24.97 -7.04 -32.79
N ILE A 162 -23.90 -7.79 -32.47
CA ILE A 162 -23.23 -8.65 -33.47
C ILE A 162 -24.20 -9.70 -34.03
N GLU A 163 -24.93 -10.39 -33.15
CA GLU A 163 -25.91 -11.39 -33.58
C GLU A 163 -27.05 -10.77 -34.43
N LEU A 164 -27.53 -9.59 -34.03
CA LEU A 164 -28.51 -8.86 -34.86
C LEU A 164 -27.95 -8.47 -36.23
N THR A 165 -26.74 -7.94 -36.25
CA THR A 165 -26.09 -7.55 -37.52
C THR A 165 -25.85 -8.75 -38.44
N LYS A 166 -25.50 -9.93 -37.91
CA LYS A 166 -25.40 -11.17 -38.69
C LYS A 166 -26.73 -11.56 -39.37
N LYS A 167 -27.84 -11.43 -38.65
CA LYS A 167 -29.18 -11.68 -39.22
C LYS A 167 -29.50 -10.71 -40.36
N ILE A 168 -29.19 -9.40 -40.13
CA ILE A 168 -29.41 -8.37 -41.15
C ILE A 168 -28.59 -8.67 -42.41
N ILE A 169 -27.31 -9.06 -42.28
CA ILE A 169 -26.46 -9.42 -43.42
C ILE A 169 -27.09 -10.59 -44.19
N SER A 170 -27.50 -11.66 -43.50
CA SER A 170 -28.15 -12.82 -44.13
C SER A 170 -29.43 -12.44 -44.89
N ASP A 171 -30.24 -11.56 -44.34
CA ASP A 171 -31.47 -11.05 -45.00
C ASP A 171 -31.14 -10.21 -46.24
N ILE A 172 -30.14 -9.36 -46.18
CA ILE A 172 -29.72 -8.53 -47.33
C ILE A 172 -29.11 -9.41 -48.43
N GLU A 173 -28.30 -10.42 -48.08
CA GLU A 173 -27.75 -11.39 -49.03
C GLU A 173 -28.87 -12.15 -49.74
N ALA A 174 -29.93 -12.59 -49.04
CA ALA A 174 -31.08 -13.23 -49.62
C ALA A 174 -31.81 -12.32 -50.62
N ARG A 175 -32.02 -11.05 -50.28
CA ARG A 175 -32.60 -10.02 -51.17
C ARG A 175 -31.70 -9.69 -52.36
N HIS A 176 -30.39 -9.68 -52.16
CA HIS A 176 -29.43 -9.45 -53.27
C HIS A 176 -29.50 -10.59 -54.28
N ARG A 177 -29.58 -11.85 -53.82
CA ARG A 177 -29.78 -13.01 -54.76
C ARG A 177 -31.08 -12.91 -55.55
N GLN A 178 -32.08 -12.18 -55.04
CA GLN A 178 -33.34 -11.90 -55.73
C GLN A 178 -33.28 -10.63 -56.62
N GLY A 179 -32.15 -9.95 -56.64
CA GLY A 179 -31.98 -8.71 -57.42
C GLY A 179 -32.57 -7.42 -56.81
N VAL A 180 -33.07 -7.46 -55.56
CA VAL A 180 -33.73 -6.34 -54.89
C VAL A 180 -32.86 -5.60 -53.87
N ALA A 181 -31.59 -6.02 -53.69
CA ALA A 181 -30.62 -5.29 -52.84
C ALA A 181 -29.29 -5.16 -53.55
N LEU A 182 -28.53 -4.10 -53.26
CA LEU A 182 -27.24 -3.84 -53.83
C LEU A 182 -26.11 -4.53 -53.04
N LYS A 183 -25.05 -4.95 -53.75
CA LYS A 183 -23.86 -5.52 -53.11
C LYS A 183 -23.24 -4.55 -52.09
N ASN A 184 -23.34 -3.25 -52.33
CA ASN A 184 -22.82 -2.19 -51.47
C ASN A 184 -23.52 -2.18 -50.10
N ASP A 185 -24.79 -2.59 -50.03
CA ASP A 185 -25.52 -2.71 -48.75
C ASP A 185 -24.95 -3.85 -47.92
N ILE A 186 -24.57 -4.96 -48.51
CA ILE A 186 -23.91 -6.08 -47.79
C ILE A 186 -22.58 -5.59 -47.21
N THR A 187 -21.71 -4.99 -47.99
CA THR A 187 -20.39 -4.49 -47.58
C THR A 187 -20.52 -3.49 -46.44
N ARG A 188 -21.55 -2.62 -46.46
CA ARG A 188 -21.82 -1.65 -45.38
C ARG A 188 -22.09 -2.33 -44.04
N TYR A 189 -22.90 -3.36 -44.00
CA TYR A 189 -23.21 -4.11 -42.77
C TYR A 189 -22.04 -5.03 -42.34
N GLU A 190 -21.26 -5.56 -43.27
CA GLU A 190 -20.00 -6.27 -42.96
C GLU A 190 -19.01 -5.37 -42.27
N LEU A 191 -18.81 -4.12 -42.71
CA LEU A 191 -17.97 -3.12 -42.03
C LEU A 191 -18.50 -2.78 -40.66
N GLN A 192 -19.83 -2.64 -40.49
CA GLN A 192 -20.47 -2.43 -39.20
C GLN A 192 -20.19 -3.62 -38.25
N MET A 193 -20.28 -4.85 -38.73
CA MET A 193 -19.98 -6.05 -37.95
C MET A 193 -18.52 -6.09 -37.50
N GLN A 194 -17.57 -5.77 -38.41
CA GLN A 194 -16.16 -5.69 -38.05
C GLN A 194 -15.87 -4.63 -36.97
N THR A 195 -16.56 -3.49 -37.04
CA THR A 195 -16.48 -2.43 -36.02
C THR A 195 -16.96 -2.95 -34.64
N LEU A 196 -18.08 -3.66 -34.60
CA LEU A 196 -18.60 -4.28 -33.35
C LEU A 196 -17.66 -5.37 -32.82
N GLN A 197 -17.04 -6.17 -33.69
CA GLN A 197 -16.04 -7.17 -33.29
C GLN A 197 -14.78 -6.52 -32.71
N LEU A 198 -14.32 -5.42 -33.28
CA LEU A 198 -13.22 -4.63 -32.74
C LEU A 198 -13.58 -4.06 -31.36
N GLU A 199 -14.79 -3.51 -31.20
CA GLU A 199 -15.27 -3.02 -29.90
C GLU A 199 -15.31 -4.14 -28.86
N LEU A 200 -15.83 -5.32 -29.21
CA LEU A 200 -15.84 -6.47 -28.32
C LEU A 200 -14.43 -6.89 -27.89
N THR A 201 -13.47 -6.86 -28.80
CA THR A 201 -12.07 -7.17 -28.50
C THR A 201 -11.48 -6.13 -27.53
N LYS A 202 -11.74 -4.84 -27.74
CA LYS A 202 -11.32 -3.76 -26.82
C LYS A 202 -11.92 -3.95 -25.43
N LEU A 203 -13.19 -4.27 -25.32
CA LEU A 203 -13.86 -4.52 -24.03
C LEU A 203 -13.27 -5.72 -23.29
N ARG A 204 -12.97 -6.81 -23.99
CA ARG A 204 -12.31 -7.98 -23.41
C ARG A 204 -10.92 -7.64 -22.86
N ASN A 205 -10.13 -6.88 -23.61
CA ASN A 205 -8.81 -6.44 -23.15
C ASN A 205 -8.93 -5.51 -21.92
N GLN A 206 -9.87 -4.58 -21.94
CA GLN A 206 -10.14 -3.70 -20.80
C GLN A 206 -10.57 -4.49 -19.56
N ARG A 207 -11.44 -5.49 -19.74
CA ARG A 207 -11.85 -6.40 -18.67
C ARG A 207 -10.65 -7.14 -18.07
N ALA A 208 -9.76 -7.68 -18.91
CA ALA A 208 -8.57 -8.37 -18.44
C ALA A 208 -7.66 -7.46 -17.60
N ILE A 209 -7.46 -6.21 -18.04
CA ILE A 209 -6.66 -5.21 -17.31
C ILE A 209 -7.29 -4.88 -15.95
N VAL A 210 -8.58 -4.56 -15.91
CA VAL A 210 -9.27 -4.21 -14.67
C VAL A 210 -9.33 -5.41 -13.72
N ASN A 211 -9.57 -6.62 -14.25
CA ASN A 211 -9.53 -7.85 -13.45
C ASN A 211 -8.15 -8.08 -12.82
N HIS A 212 -7.07 -7.91 -13.60
CA HIS A 212 -5.71 -8.03 -13.09
C HIS A 212 -5.45 -7.02 -11.96
N GLN A 213 -5.81 -5.75 -12.17
CA GLN A 213 -5.67 -4.70 -11.15
C GLN A 213 -6.44 -5.03 -9.88
N LEU A 214 -7.67 -5.52 -10.00
CA LEU A 214 -8.49 -5.90 -8.86
C LEU A 214 -7.89 -7.12 -8.13
N CYS A 215 -7.41 -8.15 -8.83
CA CYS A 215 -6.73 -9.29 -8.22
C CYS A 215 -5.50 -8.86 -7.41
N VAL A 216 -4.68 -7.94 -7.95
CA VAL A 216 -3.53 -7.36 -7.24
C VAL A 216 -3.98 -6.60 -5.99
N SER A 217 -5.02 -5.78 -6.10
CA SER A 217 -5.57 -5.03 -4.96
C SER A 217 -6.12 -5.96 -3.87
N LEU A 218 -6.71 -7.09 -4.26
CA LEU A 218 -7.26 -8.11 -3.35
C LEU A 218 -6.20 -9.06 -2.79
N GLY A 219 -4.95 -9.01 -3.28
CA GLY A 219 -3.90 -9.94 -2.88
C GLY A 219 -4.19 -11.40 -3.24
N ILE A 220 -4.91 -11.64 -4.36
CA ILE A 220 -5.24 -12.98 -4.88
C ILE A 220 -4.50 -13.26 -6.18
N ALA A 221 -4.55 -14.52 -6.64
CA ALA A 221 -3.89 -14.92 -7.87
C ALA A 221 -4.45 -14.14 -9.08
N THR A 222 -3.56 -13.58 -9.90
CA THR A 222 -3.93 -12.79 -11.09
C THR A 222 -4.50 -13.63 -12.23
N SER A 223 -4.43 -14.98 -12.12
CA SER A 223 -5.08 -15.93 -13.01
C SER A 223 -6.59 -16.05 -12.76
N ASP A 224 -7.09 -15.63 -11.60
CA ASP A 224 -8.49 -15.71 -11.24
C ASP A 224 -9.30 -14.68 -12.03
N SER A 225 -10.47 -15.08 -12.52
CA SER A 225 -11.43 -14.20 -13.18
C SER A 225 -12.56 -13.86 -12.21
N ILE A 226 -12.58 -12.60 -11.77
CA ILE A 226 -13.60 -12.12 -10.83
C ILE A 226 -14.90 -11.89 -11.60
N VAL A 227 -16.00 -12.44 -11.05
CA VAL A 227 -17.36 -12.26 -11.57
C VAL A 227 -18.18 -11.55 -10.50
N PRO A 228 -18.55 -10.28 -10.70
CA PRO A 228 -19.46 -9.56 -9.81
C PRO A 228 -20.80 -10.29 -9.70
N THR A 229 -21.27 -10.52 -8.45
CA THR A 229 -22.54 -11.19 -8.18
C THR A 229 -23.65 -10.21 -7.74
N GLU A 230 -23.28 -9.03 -7.25
CA GLU A 230 -24.24 -8.01 -6.84
C GLU A 230 -24.37 -6.92 -7.90
N HIS A 231 -25.63 -6.56 -8.23
CA HIS A 231 -25.95 -5.41 -9.06
C HIS A 231 -26.29 -4.21 -8.17
N VAL A 232 -25.40 -3.21 -8.18
CA VAL A 232 -25.56 -2.01 -7.31
C VAL A 232 -26.73 -1.13 -7.77
N ALA A 233 -27.16 -1.24 -9.03
CA ALA A 233 -28.30 -0.51 -9.57
C ALA A 233 -29.62 -0.81 -8.82
N ASP A 234 -29.73 -1.96 -8.16
CA ASP A 234 -30.92 -2.38 -7.43
C ASP A 234 -30.99 -1.80 -5.99
N LYS A 235 -29.91 -1.17 -5.50
CA LYS A 235 -29.87 -0.56 -4.17
C LYS A 235 -30.33 0.89 -4.24
N THR A 236 -31.53 1.16 -3.74
CA THR A 236 -32.05 2.52 -3.52
C THR A 236 -31.22 3.17 -2.41
N PHE A 237 -30.35 4.11 -2.77
CA PHE A 237 -29.70 4.96 -1.78
C PHE A 237 -30.76 5.85 -1.12
N ALA A 238 -30.94 5.69 0.19
CA ALA A 238 -31.93 6.43 0.95
C ALA A 238 -31.70 7.94 0.83
N ARG A 239 -32.81 8.68 0.61
CA ARG A 239 -32.82 10.14 0.45
C ARG A 239 -32.44 10.95 1.70
N ASP A 240 -32.31 10.29 2.86
CA ASP A 240 -31.93 10.95 4.15
C ASP A 240 -30.42 11.18 4.30
N ALA A 241 -29.74 11.35 3.17
CA ALA A 241 -28.30 11.47 3.11
C ALA A 241 -27.74 12.69 3.90
N GLN A 242 -28.49 13.79 4.04
CA GLN A 242 -27.92 15.06 4.53
C GLN A 242 -27.50 14.99 6.02
N ALA A 243 -28.31 14.39 6.89
CA ALA A 243 -27.95 14.22 8.29
C ALA A 243 -26.81 13.18 8.47
N GLN A 244 -26.84 12.12 7.65
CA GLN A 244 -25.78 11.13 7.62
C GLN A 244 -24.44 11.70 7.12
N TRP A 245 -24.49 12.61 6.15
CA TRP A 245 -23.30 13.28 5.61
C TRP A 245 -22.63 14.20 6.64
N GLN A 246 -23.42 14.93 7.43
CA GLN A 246 -22.87 15.78 8.49
C GLN A 246 -22.20 14.96 9.60
N SER A 247 -22.81 13.87 10.05
CA SER A 247 -22.21 12.99 11.04
C SER A 247 -20.97 12.27 10.51
N ALA A 248 -21.00 11.81 9.26
CA ALA A 248 -19.85 11.20 8.58
C ALA A 248 -18.69 12.19 8.38
N ALA A 249 -18.99 13.45 8.07
CA ALA A 249 -17.96 14.49 7.94
C ALA A 249 -17.26 14.75 9.27
N MET A 250 -18.00 14.81 10.39
CA MET A 250 -17.42 14.99 11.72
C MET A 250 -16.58 13.82 12.20
N SER A 251 -16.89 12.59 11.78
CA SER A 251 -16.14 11.37 12.07
C SER A 251 -15.02 11.09 11.05
N SER A 252 -14.82 11.96 10.08
CA SER A 252 -13.84 11.78 9.03
C SER A 252 -12.42 11.58 9.59
N PRO A 253 -11.68 10.56 9.14
CA PRO A 253 -10.28 10.36 9.53
C PRO A 253 -9.41 11.60 9.30
N THR A 254 -9.68 12.37 8.25
CA THR A 254 -8.95 13.62 7.95
C THR A 254 -9.12 14.67 9.04
N LEU A 255 -10.34 14.87 9.54
CA LEU A 255 -10.58 15.83 10.63
C LEU A 255 -9.99 15.33 11.95
N ARG A 256 -10.10 14.04 12.25
CA ARG A 256 -9.46 13.44 13.42
C ARG A 256 -7.94 13.62 13.37
N MET A 257 -7.32 13.41 12.21
CA MET A 257 -5.88 13.62 12.00
C MET A 257 -5.47 15.07 12.25
N ALA A 258 -6.24 16.04 11.74
CA ALA A 258 -6.00 17.46 11.99
C ALA A 258 -6.09 17.83 13.49
N SER A 259 -7.06 17.25 14.21
CA SER A 259 -7.17 17.44 15.67
C SER A 259 -5.98 16.86 16.44
N VAL A 260 -5.46 15.70 16.03
CA VAL A 260 -4.24 15.11 16.60
C VAL A 260 -3.03 15.98 16.29
N ASP A 261 -2.93 16.51 15.07
CA ASP A 261 -1.85 17.43 14.68
C ASP A 261 -1.86 18.71 15.50
N GLU A 262 -3.02 19.30 15.79
CA GLU A 262 -3.17 20.43 16.70
C GLU A 262 -2.64 20.10 18.11
N GLN A 263 -3.01 18.96 18.66
CA GLN A 263 -2.52 18.50 19.96
C GLN A 263 -0.99 18.28 19.95
N MET A 264 -0.43 17.73 18.87
CA MET A 264 1.01 17.56 18.70
C MET A 264 1.74 18.92 18.70
N VAL A 265 1.18 19.95 18.05
CA VAL A 265 1.74 21.31 18.07
C VAL A 265 1.75 21.86 19.50
N GLY A 266 0.69 21.64 20.29
CA GLY A 266 0.64 22.02 21.69
C GLY A 266 1.72 21.31 22.56
N GLN A 267 2.06 20.06 22.25
CA GLN A 267 3.17 19.38 22.93
C GLN A 267 4.55 19.90 22.46
N LYS A 268 4.71 20.24 21.17
CA LYS A 268 5.91 20.88 20.65
C LYS A 268 6.18 22.23 21.33
N GLU A 269 5.13 23.02 21.57
CA GLU A 269 5.23 24.27 22.32
C GLU A 269 5.75 24.03 23.75
N LYS A 270 5.23 23.02 24.46
CA LYS A 270 5.72 22.63 25.79
C LYS A 270 7.17 22.18 25.76
N LEU A 271 7.55 21.41 24.73
CA LEU A 271 8.93 20.97 24.53
C LEU A 271 9.88 22.18 24.34
N ALA A 272 9.50 23.15 23.50
CA ALA A 272 10.28 24.36 23.31
C ALA A 272 10.41 25.20 24.60
N LYS A 273 9.31 25.33 25.35
CA LYS A 273 9.34 26.01 26.66
C LYS A 273 10.24 25.32 27.69
N SER A 274 10.35 23.99 27.63
CA SER A 274 11.20 23.22 28.54
C SER A 274 12.70 23.50 28.37
N GLU A 275 13.13 24.03 27.22
CA GLU A 275 14.52 24.42 26.97
C GLU A 275 14.95 25.64 27.80
N LEU A 276 13.98 26.44 28.25
CA LEU A 276 14.21 27.60 29.14
C LEU A 276 14.32 27.20 30.62
N LEU A 277 14.07 25.92 30.95
CA LEU A 277 14.06 25.42 32.31
C LEU A 277 15.32 24.61 32.62
N PRO A 278 15.78 24.59 33.91
CA PRO A 278 16.94 23.77 34.26
C PRO A 278 16.70 22.29 34.01
N LYS A 279 17.80 21.59 33.67
CA LYS A 279 17.81 20.12 33.53
C LYS A 279 18.68 19.53 34.64
N VAL A 280 18.19 18.45 35.27
CA VAL A 280 18.92 17.74 36.33
C VAL A 280 18.95 16.27 35.96
N ALA A 281 20.17 15.71 35.90
CA ALA A 281 20.42 14.30 35.63
C ALA A 281 21.32 13.72 36.73
#